data_720eaec1f05bcf716925fa7dfaad2c11
#
_entry.id   720eaec1f05bcf716925fa7dfaad2c11
#
_cell.length_a   1.000
_cell.length_b   1.000
_cell.length_c   1.000
_cell.angle_alpha   90.00
_cell.angle_beta   90.00
_cell.angle_gamma   90.00
#
_symmetry.space_group_name_H-M   'P 1'
#
loop_
_entity.id
_entity.type
_entity.pdbx_description
1 polymer ?
#
loop_
_entity_poly.entity_id
_entity_poly.type
_entity_poly.pdbx_seq_one_letter_code
_entity_poly.pdbx_strand_id
1 'polypeptide(L)'
;LALSFNYSYFYKEIQTGVYQDVVFGEKFRKGHSLAPSLEYYKKNLFVKNLDLLLTANYNHNLTNNVDTASRAYNWRGEFYERGSRGEQSYQNSESKNKNWNGTLRMNYHIGEAHTFTFSHVVSDFERTSRSIIGASSKFTDFSIPKITRKNVSGLSYRLMPSDKWNISAFAKHYRQYNKGPVSQSTDGIGNYINLSNTVSAFGYGAVGTYFLWKDFQVKLSYEKAFRLPTTDELFGDEDLEAGKVNLKPEKSDNLNLSFSYNYQFGKHGVYAEAGLIYRDTKDYIKRGLD
;
A
#
# COMPACT_ATOMS: atom_id res chain seq x y z
N LEU A 1 -15.29 -17.92 12.96
CA LEU A 1 -15.48 -17.59 11.56
C LEU A 1 -16.35 -16.35 11.46
N ALA A 2 -15.85 -15.31 10.77
CA ALA A 2 -16.63 -14.13 10.42
C ALA A 2 -16.63 -13.98 8.90
N LEU A 3 -17.79 -13.64 8.36
CA LEU A 3 -17.97 -13.29 6.96
C LEU A 3 -18.62 -11.91 6.91
N SER A 4 -18.11 -11.05 6.05
CA SER A 4 -18.74 -9.77 5.77
C SER A 4 -18.83 -9.52 4.27
N PHE A 5 -19.82 -8.73 3.91
CA PHE A 5 -20.06 -8.34 2.55
C PHE A 5 -20.48 -6.87 2.53
N ASN A 6 -19.69 -6.06 1.83
CA ASN A 6 -19.98 -4.65 1.68
C ASN A 6 -20.18 -4.33 0.20
N TYR A 7 -21.24 -3.61 -0.08
CA TYR A 7 -21.48 -2.99 -1.37
C TYR A 7 -21.72 -1.50 -1.17
N SER A 8 -21.09 -0.68 -1.98
CA SER A 8 -21.33 0.75 -1.99
C SER A 8 -21.43 1.27 -3.42
N TYR A 9 -22.30 2.25 -3.60
CA TYR A 9 -22.39 3.07 -4.80
C TYR A 9 -22.14 4.52 -4.40
N PHE A 10 -21.45 5.25 -5.24
CA PHE A 10 -21.27 6.68 -5.07
C PHE A 10 -21.48 7.43 -6.37
N TYR A 11 -22.02 8.62 -6.25
CA TYR A 11 -22.08 9.65 -7.27
C TYR A 11 -21.66 10.96 -6.63
N LYS A 12 -20.73 11.67 -7.25
CA LYS A 12 -20.22 12.93 -6.76
C LYS A 12 -20.03 13.87 -7.94
N GLU A 13 -20.72 15.00 -7.91
CA GLU A 13 -20.40 16.13 -8.75
C GLU A 13 -19.11 16.79 -8.26
N ILE A 14 -18.24 17.12 -9.20
CA ILE A 14 -16.94 17.73 -8.90
C ILE A 14 -17.03 19.19 -9.27
N GLN A 15 -17.04 20.05 -8.26
CA GLN A 15 -16.96 21.48 -8.45
C GLN A 15 -15.50 21.89 -8.65
N THR A 16 -15.29 22.92 -9.50
CA THR A 16 -13.97 23.55 -9.62
C THR A 16 -13.61 24.28 -8.33
N GLY A 17 -12.35 24.20 -7.91
CA GLY A 17 -11.86 24.92 -6.73
C GLY A 17 -11.86 26.44 -6.93
N VAL A 18 -11.67 27.19 -5.84
CA VAL A 18 -11.73 28.65 -5.80
C VAL A 18 -10.75 29.34 -6.77
N TYR A 19 -9.66 28.66 -7.09
CA TYR A 19 -8.62 29.17 -8.00
C TYR A 19 -8.64 28.51 -9.39
N GLN A 20 -9.63 27.67 -9.67
CA GLN A 20 -9.79 27.03 -10.96
C GLN A 20 -10.93 27.69 -11.74
N ASP A 21 -10.78 27.71 -13.04
CA ASP A 21 -11.82 28.20 -13.91
C ASP A 21 -13.08 27.37 -13.83
N VAL A 22 -14.22 28.03 -13.92
CA VAL A 22 -15.51 27.35 -13.83
C VAL A 22 -15.77 26.57 -15.11
N VAL A 23 -16.06 25.31 -14.94
CA VAL A 23 -16.51 24.40 -16.02
C VAL A 23 -18.00 24.19 -15.82
N PHE A 24 -18.79 24.73 -16.74
CA PHE A 24 -20.23 24.48 -16.76
C PHE A 24 -20.53 23.13 -17.36
N GLY A 25 -21.33 22.34 -16.65
CA GLY A 25 -21.84 21.06 -17.09
C GLY A 25 -21.19 19.90 -16.33
N GLU A 26 -21.04 18.89 -16.90
CA GLU A 26 -21.10 17.52 -16.49
C GLU A 26 -19.73 17.02 -16.01
N LYS A 27 -19.24 17.59 -14.92
CA LYS A 27 -18.08 17.03 -14.23
C LYS A 27 -18.54 16.23 -13.02
N PHE A 28 -18.47 14.91 -13.14
CA PHE A 28 -18.84 14.04 -12.03
C PHE A 28 -17.99 12.78 -12.00
N ARG A 29 -17.98 12.16 -10.84
CA ARG A 29 -17.41 10.85 -10.62
C ARG A 29 -18.45 9.92 -10.02
N LYS A 30 -18.62 8.74 -10.60
CA LYS A 30 -19.52 7.72 -10.10
C LYS A 30 -18.84 6.36 -10.09
N GLY A 31 -19.33 5.46 -9.28
CA GLY A 31 -18.81 4.12 -9.26
C GLY A 31 -19.47 3.25 -8.20
N HIS A 32 -19.05 2.02 -8.18
CA HIS A 32 -19.44 1.07 -7.16
C HIS A 32 -18.27 0.24 -6.68
N SER A 33 -18.39 -0.25 -5.48
CA SER A 33 -17.44 -1.12 -4.83
C SER A 33 -18.13 -2.33 -4.25
N LEU A 34 -17.52 -3.49 -4.44
CA LEU A 34 -17.92 -4.77 -3.88
C LEU A 34 -16.76 -5.31 -3.05
N ALA A 35 -17.00 -5.59 -1.76
CA ALA A 35 -15.92 -5.99 -0.85
C ALA A 35 -16.37 -7.11 0.13
N PRO A 36 -16.39 -8.37 -0.31
CA PRO A 36 -16.49 -9.51 0.59
C PRO A 36 -15.22 -9.73 1.38
N SER A 37 -15.34 -10.14 2.64
CA SER A 37 -14.22 -10.55 3.47
C SER A 37 -14.54 -11.76 4.33
N LEU A 38 -13.49 -12.51 4.65
CA LEU A 38 -13.52 -13.70 5.50
C LEU A 38 -12.43 -13.58 6.56
N GLU A 39 -12.78 -13.88 7.79
CA GLU A 39 -11.84 -14.10 8.88
C GLU A 39 -12.13 -15.43 9.57
N TYR A 40 -11.10 -16.24 9.70
CA TYR A 40 -11.16 -17.51 10.41
C TYR A 40 -10.05 -17.55 11.46
N TYR A 41 -10.45 -17.73 12.70
CA TYR A 41 -9.53 -17.92 13.81
C TYR A 41 -9.83 -19.24 14.50
N LYS A 42 -8.78 -20.03 14.76
CA LYS A 42 -8.86 -21.29 15.47
C LYS A 42 -7.68 -21.44 16.41
N LYS A 43 -7.97 -21.67 17.69
CA LYS A 43 -6.99 -22.09 18.70
C LYS A 43 -6.79 -23.59 18.64
N ASN A 44 -5.59 -24.04 18.96
CA ASN A 44 -5.22 -25.47 19.04
C ASN A 44 -5.59 -26.24 17.76
N LEU A 45 -5.25 -25.68 16.58
CA LEU A 45 -5.49 -26.31 15.30
C LEU A 45 -4.57 -27.52 15.12
N PHE A 46 -5.13 -28.72 14.96
CA PHE A 46 -4.46 -30.02 14.81
C PHE A 46 -3.63 -30.45 16.02
N VAL A 47 -2.87 -29.53 16.62
CA VAL A 47 -2.04 -29.79 17.81
C VAL A 47 -2.28 -28.73 18.88
N LYS A 48 -2.08 -29.10 20.13
CA LYS A 48 -2.18 -28.17 21.27
C LYS A 48 -1.20 -27.02 21.10
N ASN A 49 -1.62 -25.81 21.44
CA ASN A 49 -0.83 -24.57 21.38
C ASN A 49 -0.48 -24.06 19.96
N LEU A 50 -1.07 -24.61 18.92
CA LEU A 50 -0.98 -24.07 17.58
C LEU A 50 -2.24 -23.28 17.24
N ASP A 51 -2.12 -21.96 17.11
CA ASP A 51 -3.21 -21.06 16.75
C ASP A 51 -3.08 -20.66 15.28
N LEU A 52 -4.22 -20.60 14.60
CA LEU A 52 -4.33 -20.16 13.20
C LEU A 52 -5.21 -18.92 13.09
N LEU A 53 -4.75 -17.94 12.34
CA LEU A 53 -5.56 -16.85 11.80
C LEU A 53 -5.43 -16.86 10.28
N LEU A 54 -6.57 -16.91 9.61
CA LEU A 54 -6.70 -16.74 8.16
C LEU A 54 -7.63 -15.58 7.89
N THR A 55 -7.17 -14.62 7.10
CA THR A 55 -8.01 -13.55 6.56
C THR A 55 -7.92 -13.53 5.05
N ALA A 56 -9.05 -13.27 4.39
CA ALA A 56 -9.11 -13.06 2.96
C ALA A 56 -10.10 -11.94 2.67
N ASN A 57 -9.74 -11.03 1.80
CA ASN A 57 -10.66 -10.01 1.29
C ASN A 57 -10.47 -9.82 -0.19
N TYR A 58 -11.56 -9.52 -0.85
CA TYR A 58 -11.60 -9.12 -2.24
C TYR A 58 -12.24 -7.74 -2.33
N ASN A 59 -11.69 -6.91 -3.17
CA ASN A 59 -12.28 -5.61 -3.47
C ASN A 59 -12.36 -5.44 -4.99
N HIS A 60 -13.55 -5.15 -5.48
CA HIS A 60 -13.79 -4.82 -6.87
C HIS A 60 -14.39 -3.42 -6.94
N ASN A 61 -13.65 -2.50 -7.54
CA ASN A 61 -14.09 -1.12 -7.72
C ASN A 61 -14.21 -0.82 -9.21
N LEU A 62 -15.35 -0.28 -9.59
CA LEU A 62 -15.54 0.38 -10.88
C LEU A 62 -15.72 1.87 -10.62
N THR A 63 -14.95 2.69 -11.30
CA THR A 63 -15.03 4.15 -11.22
C THR A 63 -15.12 4.71 -12.63
N ASN A 64 -16.09 5.60 -12.85
CA ASN A 64 -16.21 6.37 -14.07
C ASN A 64 -16.02 7.84 -13.75
N ASN A 65 -15.06 8.48 -14.40
CA ASN A 65 -14.79 9.92 -14.32
C ASN A 65 -15.29 10.57 -15.61
N VAL A 66 -16.19 11.51 -15.47
CA VAL A 66 -16.81 12.22 -16.59
C VAL A 66 -16.53 13.70 -16.44
N ASP A 67 -16.00 14.32 -17.48
CA ASP A 67 -15.78 15.74 -17.60
C ASP A 67 -15.77 16.06 -19.11
N THR A 68 -16.96 16.23 -19.65
CA THR A 68 -17.16 16.38 -21.10
C THR A 68 -17.21 17.80 -21.60
N ALA A 69 -17.13 18.79 -20.69
CA ALA A 69 -17.13 20.20 -21.07
C ALA A 69 -15.85 20.55 -21.85
N SER A 70 -15.99 20.96 -23.10
CA SER A 70 -14.86 21.40 -23.94
C SER A 70 -14.36 22.80 -23.63
N ARG A 71 -15.10 23.57 -22.80
CA ARG A 71 -14.78 24.96 -22.45
C ARG A 71 -14.71 25.15 -20.96
N ALA A 72 -13.77 25.97 -20.50
CA ALA A 72 -13.70 26.47 -19.14
C ALA A 72 -13.83 28.01 -19.15
N TYR A 73 -14.39 28.59 -18.10
CA TYR A 73 -14.66 30.02 -17.96
C TYR A 73 -13.91 30.55 -16.75
N ASN A 74 -13.16 31.62 -16.96
CA ASN A 74 -12.54 32.32 -15.85
C ASN A 74 -13.59 33.19 -15.07
N TRP A 75 -13.16 33.77 -13.97
CA TRP A 75 -14.05 34.63 -13.13
C TRP A 75 -14.56 35.89 -13.81
N ARG A 76 -13.99 36.29 -14.98
CA ARG A 76 -14.45 37.41 -15.81
C ARG A 76 -15.49 37.01 -16.86
N GLY A 77 -15.79 35.72 -16.97
CA GLY A 77 -16.68 35.15 -17.97
C GLY A 77 -16.03 34.93 -19.34
N GLU A 78 -14.72 35.12 -19.45
CA GLU A 78 -13.99 34.79 -20.66
C GLU A 78 -13.79 33.25 -20.71
N PHE A 79 -13.89 32.65 -21.89
CA PHE A 79 -13.74 31.25 -22.04
C PHE A 79 -12.47 30.88 -22.82
N TYR A 80 -11.98 29.67 -22.58
CA TYR A 80 -10.96 29.03 -23.39
C TYR A 80 -11.33 27.57 -23.69
N GLU A 81 -10.86 27.08 -24.83
CA GLU A 81 -11.04 25.68 -25.21
C GLU A 81 -10.13 24.78 -24.34
N ARG A 82 -10.72 23.73 -23.79
CA ARG A 82 -9.98 22.74 -22.99
C ARG A 82 -9.37 21.69 -23.92
N GLY A 83 -8.10 21.37 -23.67
CA GLY A 83 -7.42 20.29 -24.35
C GLY A 83 -7.90 18.91 -23.91
N SER A 84 -7.45 17.90 -24.59
CA SER A 84 -7.67 16.49 -24.23
C SER A 84 -6.57 15.91 -23.34
N ARG A 85 -5.65 16.75 -22.84
CA ARG A 85 -4.49 16.35 -22.02
C ARG A 85 -4.32 17.27 -20.83
N GLY A 86 -3.69 16.73 -19.76
CA GLY A 86 -3.39 17.42 -18.53
C GLY A 86 -4.54 17.40 -17.53
N GLU A 87 -4.31 17.98 -16.36
CA GLU A 87 -5.26 17.94 -15.23
C GLU A 87 -6.61 18.62 -15.53
N GLN A 88 -6.65 19.53 -16.47
CA GLN A 88 -7.86 20.25 -16.86
C GLN A 88 -8.45 19.75 -18.20
N SER A 89 -8.06 18.59 -18.64
CA SER A 89 -8.59 18.02 -19.90
C SER A 89 -10.03 17.56 -19.74
N TYR A 90 -10.82 17.69 -20.81
CA TYR A 90 -12.10 17.00 -20.87
C TYR A 90 -11.90 15.49 -21.09
N GLN A 91 -12.69 14.68 -20.42
CA GLN A 91 -12.53 13.23 -20.46
C GLN A 91 -13.83 12.47 -20.12
N ASN A 92 -13.91 11.25 -20.58
CA ASN A 92 -14.80 10.25 -20.04
C ASN A 92 -14.00 8.96 -19.95
N SER A 93 -13.64 8.55 -18.74
CA SER A 93 -12.79 7.41 -18.49
C SER A 93 -13.40 6.46 -17.48
N GLU A 94 -13.14 5.18 -17.67
CA GLU A 94 -13.55 4.11 -16.75
C GLU A 94 -12.31 3.38 -16.25
N SER A 95 -12.28 3.17 -14.95
CA SER A 95 -11.23 2.43 -14.26
C SER A 95 -11.85 1.30 -13.44
N LYS A 96 -11.32 0.10 -13.62
CA LYS A 96 -11.75 -1.12 -12.93
C LYS A 96 -10.59 -1.70 -12.17
N ASN A 97 -10.73 -1.77 -10.85
CA ASN A 97 -9.72 -2.34 -9.96
C ASN A 97 -10.25 -3.64 -9.35
N LYS A 98 -9.41 -4.64 -9.33
CA LYS A 98 -9.60 -5.88 -8.57
C LYS A 98 -8.43 -6.03 -7.62
N ASN A 99 -8.71 -6.30 -6.36
CA ASN A 99 -7.69 -6.47 -5.35
C ASN A 99 -8.04 -7.66 -4.44
N TRP A 100 -7.17 -8.66 -4.42
CA TRP A 100 -7.22 -9.79 -3.50
C TRP A 100 -6.14 -9.62 -2.44
N ASN A 101 -6.52 -9.73 -1.19
CA ASN A 101 -5.57 -9.76 -0.09
C ASN A 101 -5.87 -10.96 0.79
N GLY A 102 -4.82 -11.65 1.21
CA GLY A 102 -4.90 -12.77 2.11
C GLY A 102 -3.78 -12.73 3.14
N THR A 103 -4.09 -13.12 4.36
CA THR A 103 -3.11 -13.30 5.43
C THR A 103 -3.32 -14.64 6.09
N LEU A 104 -2.26 -15.42 6.15
CA LEU A 104 -2.14 -16.62 6.97
C LEU A 104 -1.16 -16.32 8.10
N ARG A 105 -1.57 -16.53 9.34
CA ARG A 105 -0.69 -16.47 10.51
C ARG A 105 -0.87 -17.71 11.36
N MET A 106 0.22 -18.35 11.70
CA MET A 106 0.28 -19.49 12.60
C MET A 106 1.19 -19.15 13.77
N ASN A 107 0.70 -19.32 14.99
CA ASN A 107 1.47 -19.14 16.21
C ASN A 107 1.57 -20.47 16.93
N TYR A 108 2.78 -20.91 17.24
CA TYR A 108 3.03 -22.09 18.03
C TYR A 108 3.71 -21.72 19.34
N HIS A 109 3.06 -22.06 20.45
CA HIS A 109 3.53 -21.74 21.80
C HIS A 109 4.12 -22.97 22.47
N ILE A 110 5.35 -22.85 22.97
CA ILE A 110 6.03 -23.88 23.76
C ILE A 110 6.23 -23.33 25.17
N GLY A 111 5.42 -23.83 26.11
CA GLY A 111 5.33 -23.24 27.45
C GLY A 111 4.88 -21.78 27.37
N GLU A 112 5.27 -20.98 28.34
CA GLU A 112 4.94 -19.56 28.43
C GLU A 112 6.02 -18.67 27.80
N ALA A 113 7.23 -19.19 27.67
CA ALA A 113 8.41 -18.42 27.27
C ALA A 113 8.63 -18.35 25.75
N HIS A 114 8.20 -19.34 24.99
CA HIS A 114 8.58 -19.47 23.57
C HIS A 114 7.38 -19.33 22.66
N THR A 115 7.48 -18.49 21.63
CA THR A 115 6.47 -18.39 20.57
C THR A 115 7.15 -18.36 19.21
N PHE A 116 6.77 -19.28 18.34
CA PHE A 116 7.11 -19.27 16.93
C PHE A 116 5.93 -18.76 16.13
N THR A 117 6.18 -17.81 15.23
CA THR A 117 5.14 -17.27 14.35
C THR A 117 5.57 -17.44 12.91
N PHE A 118 4.76 -18.10 12.12
CA PHE A 118 4.82 -18.05 10.67
C PHE A 118 3.72 -17.13 10.16
N SER A 119 4.05 -16.25 9.21
CA SER A 119 3.08 -15.38 8.54
C SER A 119 3.31 -15.39 7.04
N HIS A 120 2.23 -15.40 6.28
CA HIS A 120 2.26 -15.24 4.83
C HIS A 120 1.17 -14.26 4.41
N VAL A 121 1.56 -13.22 3.69
CA VAL A 121 0.66 -12.19 3.17
C VAL A 121 0.75 -12.21 1.66
N VAL A 122 -0.40 -12.30 1.01
CA VAL A 122 -0.54 -12.14 -0.44
C VAL A 122 -1.38 -10.92 -0.76
N SER A 123 -1.00 -10.20 -1.80
CA SER A 123 -1.79 -9.13 -2.39
C SER A 123 -1.69 -9.24 -3.90
N ASP A 124 -2.82 -9.36 -4.59
CA ASP A 124 -2.93 -9.40 -6.05
C ASP A 124 -3.80 -8.23 -6.49
N PHE A 125 -3.21 -7.27 -7.15
CA PHE A 125 -3.87 -6.07 -7.66
C PHE A 125 -3.85 -6.09 -9.19
N GLU A 126 -5.04 -5.87 -9.79
CA GLU A 126 -5.22 -5.69 -11.21
C GLU A 126 -6.02 -4.42 -11.47
N ARG A 127 -5.51 -3.54 -12.33
CA ARG A 127 -6.23 -2.36 -12.84
C ARG A 127 -6.33 -2.44 -14.35
N THR A 128 -7.52 -2.21 -14.86
CA THR A 128 -7.78 -1.90 -16.25
C THR A 128 -8.44 -0.53 -16.33
N SER A 129 -8.00 0.29 -17.28
CA SER A 129 -8.57 1.61 -17.54
C SER A 129 -8.87 1.74 -19.02
N ARG A 130 -9.94 2.47 -19.35
CA ARG A 130 -10.25 2.82 -20.73
C ARG A 130 -10.73 4.26 -20.83
N SER A 131 -10.31 4.95 -21.85
CA SER A 131 -10.89 6.23 -22.23
C SER A 131 -12.04 6.00 -23.19
N ILE A 132 -13.20 6.61 -22.89
CA ILE A 132 -14.39 6.57 -23.76
C ILE A 132 -14.35 7.76 -24.71
N ILE A 133 -13.98 8.94 -24.20
CA ILE A 133 -13.73 10.16 -24.95
C ILE A 133 -12.58 10.93 -24.31
N GLY A 134 -11.93 11.79 -25.09
CA GLY A 134 -10.84 12.65 -24.63
C GLY A 134 -9.48 12.07 -24.96
N ALA A 135 -8.52 12.22 -24.14
CA ALA A 135 -7.08 11.97 -24.22
C ALA A 135 -6.56 10.73 -25.00
N SER A 136 -7.23 10.35 -26.04
CA SER A 136 -6.96 9.13 -26.83
C SER A 136 -5.59 9.07 -27.49
N SER A 137 -4.91 10.21 -27.63
CA SER A 137 -3.60 10.27 -28.30
C SER A 137 -2.43 9.88 -27.39
N LYS A 138 -2.64 9.86 -26.08
CA LYS A 138 -1.58 9.57 -25.10
C LYS A 138 -1.44 8.06 -24.86
N PHE A 139 -2.53 7.30 -25.06
CA PHE A 139 -2.58 5.89 -24.73
C PHE A 139 -3.29 5.12 -25.84
N THR A 140 -2.58 4.19 -26.43
CA THR A 140 -3.11 3.39 -27.53
C THR A 140 -3.91 2.19 -27.06
N ASP A 141 -3.71 1.71 -25.84
CA ASP A 141 -4.45 0.57 -25.32
C ASP A 141 -4.53 0.57 -23.80
N PHE A 142 -5.62 1.17 -23.28
CA PHE A 142 -5.95 1.16 -21.86
C PHE A 142 -6.49 -0.19 -21.36
N SER A 143 -6.76 -1.11 -22.28
CA SER A 143 -7.27 -2.42 -21.91
C SER A 143 -6.17 -3.34 -21.35
N ILE A 144 -4.88 -3.01 -21.56
CA ILE A 144 -3.78 -3.79 -21.03
C ILE A 144 -3.77 -3.68 -19.50
N PRO A 145 -3.97 -4.80 -18.78
CA PRO A 145 -4.05 -4.75 -17.34
C PRO A 145 -2.69 -4.43 -16.71
N LYS A 146 -2.73 -3.56 -15.69
CA LYS A 146 -1.63 -3.31 -14.75
C LYS A 146 -1.77 -4.28 -13.60
N ILE A 147 -0.80 -5.15 -13.40
CA ILE A 147 -0.84 -6.23 -12.42
C ILE A 147 0.32 -6.07 -11.46
N THR A 148 0.02 -6.15 -10.17
CA THR A 148 1.02 -6.22 -9.10
C THR A 148 0.66 -7.32 -8.13
N ARG A 149 1.52 -8.35 -8.00
CA ARG A 149 1.36 -9.46 -7.06
C ARG A 149 2.47 -9.43 -6.04
N LYS A 150 2.11 -9.25 -4.77
CA LYS A 150 3.05 -9.20 -3.65
C LYS A 150 2.84 -10.43 -2.78
N ASN A 151 3.95 -11.09 -2.41
CA ASN A 151 4.00 -12.18 -1.46
C ASN A 151 5.06 -11.84 -0.42
N VAL A 152 4.67 -11.85 0.85
CA VAL A 152 5.60 -11.62 1.96
C VAL A 152 5.43 -12.77 2.94
N SER A 153 6.48 -13.58 3.07
CA SER A 153 6.54 -14.65 4.06
C SER A 153 7.45 -14.23 5.21
N GLY A 154 7.03 -14.46 6.44
CA GLY A 154 7.79 -14.12 7.62
C GLY A 154 7.83 -15.28 8.60
N LEU A 155 8.98 -15.47 9.22
CA LEU A 155 9.18 -16.36 10.36
C LEU A 155 9.74 -15.54 11.50
N SER A 156 9.15 -15.65 12.69
CA SER A 156 9.67 -15.00 13.89
C SER A 156 9.67 -15.96 15.07
N TYR A 157 10.62 -15.74 15.94
CA TYR A 157 10.73 -16.40 17.23
C TYR A 157 10.77 -15.36 18.33
N ARG A 158 9.93 -15.53 19.34
CA ARG A 158 9.90 -14.71 20.55
C ARG A 158 10.25 -15.55 21.77
N LEU A 159 11.12 -15.01 22.59
CA LEU A 159 11.58 -15.56 23.85
C LEU A 159 11.27 -14.61 25.00
N MET A 160 10.58 -15.09 26.02
CA MET A 160 10.28 -14.38 27.27
C MET A 160 10.70 -15.24 28.46
N PRO A 161 12.00 -15.31 28.79
CA PRO A 161 12.50 -16.23 29.83
C PRO A 161 12.09 -15.78 31.24
N SER A 162 11.70 -14.54 31.39
CA SER A 162 11.16 -13.95 32.61
C SER A 162 10.39 -12.68 32.29
N ASP A 163 9.70 -12.11 33.27
CA ASP A 163 8.97 -10.83 33.14
C ASP A 163 9.87 -9.65 32.80
N LYS A 164 11.19 -9.81 32.96
CA LYS A 164 12.17 -8.76 32.67
C LYS A 164 12.64 -8.74 31.21
N TRP A 165 12.50 -9.85 30.49
CA TRP A 165 13.05 -9.97 29.13
C TRP A 165 11.98 -10.32 28.10
N ASN A 166 11.99 -9.57 27.01
CA ASN A 166 11.25 -9.94 25.81
C ASN A 166 12.19 -9.76 24.62
N ILE A 167 12.54 -10.87 23.99
CA ILE A 167 13.48 -10.93 22.87
C ILE A 167 12.74 -11.52 21.67
N SER A 168 12.86 -10.91 20.51
CA SER A 168 12.31 -11.47 19.28
C SER A 168 13.33 -11.33 18.16
N ALA A 169 13.42 -12.36 17.32
CA ALA A 169 14.15 -12.33 16.06
C ALA A 169 13.21 -12.75 14.94
N PHE A 170 13.42 -12.21 13.75
CA PHE A 170 12.57 -12.50 12.59
C PHE A 170 13.34 -12.42 11.28
N ALA A 171 12.81 -13.15 10.29
CA ALA A 171 13.23 -13.08 8.91
C ALA A 171 12.00 -12.95 8.00
N LYS A 172 12.13 -12.19 6.90
CA LYS A 172 11.07 -11.94 5.94
C LYS A 172 11.59 -12.13 4.52
N HIS A 173 10.84 -12.86 3.72
CA HIS A 173 11.06 -12.95 2.29
C HIS A 173 10.00 -12.16 1.55
N TYR A 174 10.42 -11.24 0.69
CA TYR A 174 9.58 -10.39 -0.14
C TYR A 174 9.69 -10.85 -1.59
N ARG A 175 8.58 -10.99 -2.27
CA ARG A 175 8.52 -11.21 -3.71
C ARG A 175 7.42 -10.38 -4.31
N GLN A 176 7.73 -9.65 -5.38
CA GLN A 176 6.76 -8.86 -6.11
C GLN A 176 6.91 -9.13 -7.61
N TYR A 177 5.82 -9.51 -8.24
CA TYR A 177 5.67 -9.60 -9.70
C TYR A 177 4.85 -8.42 -10.18
N ASN A 178 5.35 -7.73 -11.21
CA ASN A 178 4.71 -6.60 -11.84
C ASN A 178 4.59 -6.85 -13.33
N LYS A 179 3.46 -6.47 -13.92
CA LYS A 179 3.23 -6.52 -15.37
C LYS A 179 2.31 -5.38 -15.78
N GLY A 180 2.66 -4.66 -16.83
CA GLY A 180 1.82 -3.58 -17.35
C GLY A 180 2.43 -2.86 -18.54
N PRO A 181 1.67 -1.94 -19.13
CA PRO A 181 2.10 -1.14 -20.26
C PRO A 181 3.14 -0.10 -19.80
N VAL A 182 4.17 0.06 -20.63
CA VAL A 182 5.22 1.08 -20.45
C VAL A 182 5.39 1.81 -21.78
N SER A 183 5.40 3.14 -21.74
CA SER A 183 5.70 3.94 -22.92
C SER A 183 7.15 3.72 -23.35
N GLN A 184 7.38 3.64 -24.63
CA GLN A 184 8.72 3.59 -25.23
C GLN A 184 9.32 4.98 -25.50
N SER A 185 8.50 6.02 -25.42
CA SER A 185 8.92 7.40 -25.63
C SER A 185 8.98 8.18 -24.34
N THR A 186 9.91 9.14 -24.26
CA THR A 186 10.13 9.99 -23.08
C THR A 186 9.00 10.97 -22.84
N ASP A 187 8.22 11.32 -23.87
CA ASP A 187 7.07 12.22 -23.78
C ASP A 187 5.76 11.51 -23.39
N GLY A 188 5.82 10.20 -23.14
CA GLY A 188 4.66 9.38 -22.80
C GLY A 188 3.66 9.18 -23.95
N ILE A 189 4.03 9.60 -25.16
CA ILE A 189 3.22 9.47 -26.38
C ILE A 189 3.82 8.39 -27.27
N GLY A 190 3.01 7.49 -27.79
CA GLY A 190 3.47 6.52 -28.78
C GLY A 190 3.25 5.07 -28.39
N ASN A 191 4.12 4.20 -28.85
CA ASN A 191 3.96 2.77 -28.69
C ASN A 191 4.20 2.32 -27.25
N TYR A 192 3.23 1.58 -26.73
CA TYR A 192 3.33 0.91 -25.44
C TYR A 192 3.75 -0.54 -25.64
N ILE A 193 4.65 -0.99 -24.79
CA ILE A 193 5.02 -2.40 -24.66
C ILE A 193 4.57 -2.93 -23.30
N ASN A 194 4.16 -4.18 -23.29
CA ASN A 194 3.79 -4.84 -22.05
C ASN A 194 5.02 -5.48 -21.42
N LEU A 195 5.53 -4.85 -20.37
CA LEU A 195 6.69 -5.33 -19.62
C LEU A 195 6.29 -6.06 -18.37
N SER A 196 7.10 -7.01 -17.98
CA SER A 196 6.97 -7.67 -16.66
C SER A 196 8.31 -7.70 -15.95
N ASN A 197 8.26 -7.63 -14.64
CA ASN A 197 9.41 -7.70 -13.76
C ASN A 197 9.08 -8.47 -12.48
N THR A 198 10.04 -9.21 -11.97
CA THR A 198 9.94 -9.86 -10.65
C THR A 198 11.11 -9.41 -9.80
N VAL A 199 10.81 -8.89 -8.62
CA VAL A 199 11.81 -8.53 -7.62
C VAL A 199 11.63 -9.37 -6.37
N SER A 200 12.75 -9.71 -5.73
CA SER A 200 12.79 -10.49 -4.50
C SER A 200 13.82 -9.90 -3.55
N ALA A 201 13.52 -9.94 -2.26
CA ALA A 201 14.40 -9.44 -1.22
C ALA A 201 14.25 -10.27 0.05
N PHE A 202 15.29 -10.25 0.89
CA PHE A 202 15.29 -10.94 2.17
C PHE A 202 15.70 -9.98 3.28
N GLY A 203 14.76 -9.71 4.18
CA GLY A 203 14.95 -8.86 5.36
C GLY A 203 15.02 -9.69 6.63
N TYR A 204 15.62 -9.14 7.65
CA TYR A 204 15.70 -9.76 8.97
C TYR A 204 15.88 -8.70 10.04
N GLY A 205 15.64 -9.09 11.28
CA GLY A 205 15.84 -8.19 12.40
C GLY A 205 15.69 -8.90 13.74
N ALA A 206 16.04 -8.16 14.76
CA ALA A 206 15.85 -8.56 16.14
C ALA A 206 15.45 -7.37 17.00
N VAL A 207 14.69 -7.63 18.05
CA VAL A 207 14.31 -6.65 19.06
C VAL A 207 14.46 -7.28 20.44
N GLY A 208 15.11 -6.55 21.35
CA GLY A 208 15.21 -6.91 22.76
C GLY A 208 14.60 -5.80 23.61
N THR A 209 13.76 -6.18 24.57
CA THR A 209 13.26 -5.28 25.60
C THR A 209 13.69 -5.83 26.94
N TYR A 210 14.23 -4.96 27.79
CA TYR A 210 14.64 -5.28 29.14
C TYR A 210 14.01 -4.32 30.14
N PHE A 211 13.32 -4.85 31.15
CA PHE A 211 12.77 -4.09 32.25
C PHE A 211 13.80 -4.02 33.38
N LEU A 212 14.48 -2.88 33.51
CA LEU A 212 15.45 -2.61 34.58
C LEU A 212 14.78 -2.69 35.94
N TRP A 213 13.59 -2.09 36.04
CA TRP A 213 12.65 -2.24 37.15
C TRP A 213 11.22 -2.13 36.61
N LYS A 214 10.23 -2.29 37.47
CA LYS A 214 8.82 -2.43 37.06
C LYS A 214 8.33 -1.33 36.10
N ASP A 215 8.79 -0.11 36.31
CA ASP A 215 8.27 1.08 35.60
C ASP A 215 9.24 1.62 34.53
N PHE A 216 10.40 0.99 34.35
CA PHE A 216 11.41 1.46 33.40
C PHE A 216 11.90 0.34 32.49
N GLN A 217 11.81 0.57 31.18
CA GLN A 217 12.29 -0.37 30.18
C GLN A 217 13.27 0.27 29.20
N VAL A 218 14.16 -0.56 28.70
CA VAL A 218 15.06 -0.27 27.59
C VAL A 218 14.73 -1.20 26.43
N LYS A 219 14.59 -0.66 25.23
CA LYS A 219 14.32 -1.42 24.02
C LYS A 219 15.37 -1.09 22.97
N LEU A 220 16.00 -2.13 22.43
CA LEU A 220 16.93 -2.06 21.33
C LEU A 220 16.37 -2.88 20.17
N SER A 221 16.36 -2.33 18.97
CA SER A 221 15.94 -3.06 17.77
C SER A 221 16.84 -2.74 16.59
N TYR A 222 17.10 -3.78 15.79
CA TYR A 222 17.71 -3.66 14.47
C TYR A 222 16.84 -4.36 13.45
N GLU A 223 16.65 -3.74 12.29
CA GLU A 223 15.95 -4.33 11.16
C GLU A 223 16.61 -3.94 9.85
N LYS A 224 16.94 -4.93 9.04
CA LYS A 224 17.17 -4.76 7.61
C LYS A 224 15.84 -4.92 6.89
N ALA A 225 15.24 -3.81 6.51
CA ALA A 225 13.92 -3.74 5.92
C ALA A 225 13.97 -3.47 4.41
N PHE A 226 12.92 -3.88 3.71
CA PHE A 226 12.73 -3.60 2.30
C PHE A 226 11.34 -2.99 2.07
N ARG A 227 11.28 -1.93 1.27
CA ARG A 227 10.04 -1.36 0.77
C ARG A 227 9.87 -1.72 -0.70
N LEU A 228 8.83 -2.49 -1.00
CA LEU A 228 8.47 -2.82 -2.37
C LEU A 228 7.82 -1.60 -3.05
N PRO A 229 8.09 -1.36 -4.34
CA PRO A 229 7.47 -0.28 -5.08
C PRO A 229 5.94 -0.35 -5.03
N THR A 230 5.30 0.81 -5.02
CA THR A 230 3.84 0.94 -5.14
C THR A 230 3.39 0.80 -6.58
N THR A 231 2.09 0.63 -6.79
CA THR A 231 1.50 0.52 -8.13
C THR A 231 1.70 1.81 -8.93
N ASP A 232 1.56 2.96 -8.27
CA ASP A 232 1.71 4.27 -8.93
C ASP A 232 3.17 4.57 -9.30
N GLU A 233 4.14 4.17 -8.45
CA GLU A 233 5.56 4.25 -8.79
C GLU A 233 5.94 3.36 -10.00
N LEU A 234 5.25 2.22 -10.15
CA LEU A 234 5.52 1.28 -11.24
C LEU A 234 4.86 1.67 -12.55
N PHE A 235 3.65 2.23 -12.51
CA PHE A 235 2.81 2.45 -13.69
C PHE A 235 2.41 3.90 -13.93
N GLY A 236 2.72 4.80 -12.98
CA GLY A 236 2.25 6.19 -13.03
C GLY A 236 0.74 6.32 -12.83
N ASP A 237 0.26 7.54 -13.03
CA ASP A 237 -1.16 7.91 -12.89
C ASP A 237 -1.92 7.93 -14.22
N GLU A 238 -1.25 7.63 -15.33
CA GLU A 238 -1.80 7.65 -16.71
C GLU A 238 -1.98 9.06 -17.30
N ASP A 239 -1.61 10.10 -16.58
CA ASP A 239 -1.78 11.48 -17.03
C ASP A 239 -0.47 12.29 -16.95
N LEU A 240 0.02 12.56 -15.76
CA LEU A 240 1.17 13.42 -15.51
C LEU A 240 2.43 12.66 -15.10
N GLU A 241 2.28 11.53 -14.47
CA GLU A 241 3.39 10.75 -13.91
C GLU A 241 3.68 9.50 -14.74
N ALA A 242 4.91 9.38 -15.20
CA ALA A 242 5.41 8.17 -15.82
C ALA A 242 5.89 7.18 -14.76
N GLY A 243 5.46 5.92 -14.86
CA GLY A 243 5.91 4.85 -13.98
C GLY A 243 7.14 4.12 -14.52
N LYS A 244 7.82 3.36 -13.66
CA LYS A 244 8.97 2.54 -14.03
C LYS A 244 8.82 1.13 -13.49
N VAL A 245 8.44 0.19 -14.35
CA VAL A 245 8.12 -1.21 -13.99
C VAL A 245 9.30 -1.97 -13.39
N ASN A 246 10.53 -1.60 -13.71
CA ASN A 246 11.75 -2.27 -13.26
C ASN A 246 12.41 -1.62 -12.04
N LEU A 247 11.65 -0.86 -11.22
CA LEU A 247 12.16 -0.33 -9.96
C LEU A 247 12.61 -1.45 -9.03
N LYS A 248 13.73 -1.19 -8.34
CA LYS A 248 14.23 -2.06 -7.28
C LYS A 248 13.55 -1.71 -5.96
N PRO A 249 13.39 -2.68 -5.04
CA PRO A 249 12.98 -2.36 -3.67
C PRO A 249 13.98 -1.42 -2.99
N GLU A 250 13.47 -0.43 -2.25
CA GLU A 250 14.30 0.30 -1.30
C GLU A 250 14.76 -0.64 -0.19
N LYS A 251 15.98 -0.46 0.27
CA LYS A 251 16.50 -1.18 1.42
C LYS A 251 16.95 -0.20 2.49
N SER A 252 16.65 -0.51 3.74
CA SER A 252 17.08 0.31 4.86
C SER A 252 17.59 -0.55 6.01
N ASP A 253 18.68 -0.09 6.60
CA ASP A 253 19.19 -0.58 7.87
C ASP A 253 18.70 0.38 8.96
N ASN A 254 17.89 -0.14 9.89
CA ASN A 254 17.23 0.65 10.93
C ASN A 254 17.73 0.18 12.30
N LEU A 255 18.29 1.07 13.09
CA LEU A 255 18.67 0.82 14.48
C LEU A 255 17.89 1.79 15.37
N ASN A 256 17.19 1.26 16.38
CA ASN A 256 16.43 2.08 17.32
C ASN A 256 16.80 1.67 18.75
N LEU A 257 17.05 2.66 19.59
CA LEU A 257 17.22 2.50 21.03
C LEU A 257 16.22 3.43 21.72
N SER A 258 15.37 2.88 22.58
CA SER A 258 14.40 3.67 23.34
C SER A 258 14.43 3.32 24.83
N PHE A 259 14.13 4.32 25.63
CA PHE A 259 13.97 4.26 27.07
C PHE A 259 12.57 4.76 27.38
N SER A 260 11.79 4.01 28.13
CA SER A 260 10.47 4.46 28.57
C SER A 260 10.26 4.21 30.07
N TYR A 261 9.63 5.19 30.68
CA TYR A 261 9.30 5.19 32.10
C TYR A 261 7.79 5.40 32.24
N ASN A 262 7.13 4.51 32.97
CA ASN A 262 5.69 4.56 33.20
C ASN A 262 5.39 4.31 34.69
N TYR A 263 5.29 5.38 35.45
CA TYR A 263 5.08 5.31 36.88
C TYR A 263 3.68 5.78 37.23
N GLN A 264 2.99 5.01 38.09
CA GLN A 264 1.68 5.34 38.60
C GLN A 264 1.74 5.56 40.13
N PHE A 265 1.20 6.69 40.60
CA PHE A 265 1.09 7.01 42.00
C PHE A 265 -0.32 7.53 42.34
N GLY A 266 -1.05 6.75 43.10
CA GLY A 266 -2.44 7.03 43.44
C GLY A 266 -3.33 7.09 42.17
N LYS A 267 -3.96 8.26 41.95
CA LYS A 267 -4.80 8.52 40.77
C LYS A 267 -4.04 9.16 39.60
N HIS A 268 -2.75 9.39 39.76
CA HIS A 268 -1.91 10.08 38.76
C HIS A 268 -0.91 9.11 38.12
N GLY A 269 -0.58 9.36 36.89
CA GLY A 269 0.45 8.62 36.16
C GLY A 269 1.40 9.57 35.44
N VAL A 270 2.67 9.19 35.35
CA VAL A 270 3.70 9.86 34.54
C VAL A 270 4.23 8.88 33.52
N TYR A 271 4.19 9.27 32.26
CA TYR A 271 4.82 8.55 31.17
C TYR A 271 5.87 9.45 30.52
N ALA A 272 7.07 8.93 30.34
CA ALA A 272 8.14 9.59 29.62
C ALA A 272 8.84 8.59 28.69
N GLU A 273 9.17 9.02 27.47
CA GLU A 273 9.91 8.22 26.50
C GLU A 273 10.96 9.08 25.81
N ALA A 274 12.16 8.50 25.63
CA ALA A 274 13.23 9.08 24.86
C ALA A 274 13.85 7.99 23.98
N GLY A 275 14.24 8.34 22.75
CA GLY A 275 14.81 7.37 21.83
C GLY A 275 15.79 7.96 20.84
N LEU A 276 16.69 7.11 20.35
CA LEU A 276 17.61 7.36 19.28
C LEU A 276 17.23 6.46 18.10
N ILE A 277 17.18 7.06 16.91
CA ILE A 277 16.87 6.38 15.67
C ILE A 277 18.02 6.65 14.68
N TYR A 278 18.60 5.58 14.17
CA TYR A 278 19.51 5.64 13.04
C TYR A 278 18.92 4.85 11.88
N ARG A 279 18.90 5.47 10.69
CA ARG A 279 18.42 4.84 9.45
C ARG A 279 19.37 5.16 8.30
N ASP A 280 19.86 4.12 7.65
CA ASP A 280 20.56 4.22 6.36
C ASP A 280 19.67 3.60 5.27
N THR A 281 19.32 4.38 4.24
CA THR A 281 18.42 3.94 3.16
C THR A 281 19.15 4.04 1.83
N LYS A 282 19.08 2.94 1.06
CA LYS A 282 19.65 2.83 -0.29
C LYS A 282 18.56 2.49 -1.31
N ASP A 283 18.82 2.79 -2.58
CA ASP A 283 17.89 2.58 -3.70
C ASP A 283 16.54 3.32 -3.46
N TYR A 284 16.61 4.54 -2.89
CA TYR A 284 15.45 5.34 -2.54
C TYR A 284 14.63 5.72 -3.78
N ILE A 285 13.33 5.39 -3.74
CA ILE A 285 12.40 5.70 -4.82
C ILE A 285 11.80 7.08 -4.56
N LYS A 286 12.06 8.01 -5.47
CA LYS A 286 11.51 9.37 -5.41
C LYS A 286 10.95 9.77 -6.77
N ARG A 287 10.00 10.69 -6.76
CA ARG A 287 9.55 11.37 -7.96
C ARG A 287 10.64 12.34 -8.40
N GLY A 288 10.89 12.42 -9.69
CA GLY A 288 11.79 13.36 -10.33
C GLY A 288 11.10 14.04 -11.50
N LEU A 289 11.64 15.17 -11.92
CA LEU A 289 11.34 15.76 -13.23
C LEU A 289 12.36 15.13 -14.20
N ASP A 290 11.89 14.68 -15.35
CA ASP A 290 12.73 14.26 -16.49
C ASP A 290 13.25 15.48 -17.24
#